data_ba3beef27a954eb35c84a76d15bc8f5f
#
_entry.id   ba3beef27a954eb35c84a76d15bc8f5f
#
_cell.length_a   1.000
_cell.length_b   1.000
_cell.length_c   1.000
_cell.angle_alpha   90.00
_cell.angle_beta   90.00
_cell.angle_gamma   90.00
#
_symmetry.space_group_name_H-M   'P 1'
#
loop_
_entity.id
_entity.type
_entity.pdbx_description
1 polymer ?
#
loop_
_entity_poly.entity_id
_entity_poly.type
_entity_poly.pdbx_seq_one_letter_code
_entity_poly.pdbx_strand_id
1 'polypeptide(L)'
;LALKVIAETAHGDLRSAINDLQALAEGKKHLTVKDVTLYHRDREANIFDVISQLLRATTAKQARGLLWSLDMPPEDVLAWIDENVPRVLADPADLERVYEALARADIFLGRTKRRQAYGMWGYASDMMTAGVAMARQGELKYVRFQLPSVIMRMSRTKVARATRDSIARKVAKRCHTSSHVARKDFLPYLGVIFRRDKKTAERIAAELDLGEAEVGYLAKS
;
A
#
# COMPACT_ATOMS: atom_id res chain seq x y z
N LEU A 1 5.91 -27.09 3.18
CA LEU A 1 4.72 -26.24 3.47
C LEU A 1 5.13 -24.88 4.04
N ALA A 2 5.96 -24.79 5.10
CA ALA A 2 6.40 -23.51 5.68
C ALA A 2 7.11 -22.61 4.66
N LEU A 3 8.03 -23.13 3.85
CA LEU A 3 8.71 -22.38 2.78
C LEU A 3 7.76 -21.82 1.74
N LYS A 4 6.67 -22.52 1.43
CA LYS A 4 5.66 -22.02 0.50
C LYS A 4 4.92 -20.80 1.06
N VAL A 5 4.57 -20.83 2.33
CA VAL A 5 3.94 -19.70 3.01
C VAL A 5 4.87 -18.47 3.03
N ILE A 6 6.17 -18.65 3.33
CA ILE A 6 7.16 -17.57 3.30
C ILE A 6 7.27 -16.98 1.87
N ALA A 7 7.33 -17.83 0.84
CA ALA A 7 7.41 -17.37 -0.54
C ALA A 7 6.15 -16.61 -1.00
N GLU A 8 4.97 -17.06 -0.58
CA GLU A 8 3.69 -16.39 -0.87
C GLU A 8 3.58 -15.03 -0.15
N THR A 9 4.01 -14.96 1.11
CA THR A 9 4.00 -13.70 1.89
C THR A 9 5.04 -12.69 1.44
N ALA A 10 6.15 -13.14 0.90
CA ALA A 10 7.19 -12.25 0.37
C ALA A 10 6.81 -11.57 -0.97
N HIS A 11 5.69 -11.96 -1.60
CA HIS A 11 5.15 -11.34 -2.83
C HIS A 11 6.17 -11.14 -3.96
N GLY A 12 7.16 -12.03 -4.07
CA GLY A 12 8.21 -11.98 -5.09
C GLY A 12 9.48 -11.24 -4.67
N ASP A 13 9.56 -10.72 -3.45
CA ASP A 13 10.79 -10.18 -2.87
C ASP A 13 11.64 -11.32 -2.28
N LEU A 14 12.61 -11.79 -3.08
CA LEU A 14 13.51 -12.86 -2.68
C LEU A 14 14.36 -12.51 -1.45
N ARG A 15 14.78 -11.24 -1.32
CA ARG A 15 15.59 -10.80 -0.18
C ARG A 15 14.78 -10.87 1.11
N SER A 16 13.55 -10.37 1.10
CA SER A 16 12.65 -10.47 2.23
C SER A 16 12.38 -11.93 2.61
N ALA A 17 12.09 -12.80 1.63
CA ALA A 17 11.87 -14.22 1.87
C ALA A 17 13.06 -14.92 2.53
N ILE A 18 14.29 -14.61 2.11
CA ILE A 18 15.51 -15.19 2.69
C ILE A 18 15.73 -14.68 4.11
N ASN A 19 15.55 -13.38 4.35
CA ASN A 19 15.70 -12.79 5.69
C ASN A 19 14.66 -13.36 6.67
N ASP A 20 13.40 -13.48 6.25
CA ASP A 20 12.33 -14.08 7.07
C ASP A 20 12.62 -15.55 7.35
N LEU A 21 13.12 -16.30 6.34
CA LEU A 21 13.54 -17.69 6.54
C LEU A 21 14.70 -17.81 7.52
N GLN A 22 15.70 -16.95 7.42
CA GLN A 22 16.86 -16.94 8.31
C GLN A 22 16.43 -16.64 9.76
N ALA A 23 15.63 -15.59 9.95
CA ALA A 23 15.13 -15.22 11.27
C ALA A 23 14.27 -16.32 11.92
N LEU A 24 13.46 -17.01 11.12
CA LEU A 24 12.60 -18.10 11.58
C LEU A 24 13.36 -19.40 11.84
N ALA A 25 14.44 -19.67 11.10
CA ALA A 25 15.24 -20.89 11.21
C ALA A 25 16.31 -20.79 12.31
N GLU A 26 16.63 -19.59 12.76
CA GLU A 26 17.65 -19.38 13.78
C GLU A 26 17.29 -20.10 15.08
N GLY A 27 18.16 -21.01 15.51
CA GLY A 27 17.97 -21.85 16.71
C GLY A 27 16.96 -23.01 16.56
N LYS A 28 16.37 -23.24 15.37
CA LYS A 28 15.39 -24.31 15.14
C LYS A 28 15.90 -25.36 14.16
N LYS A 29 15.73 -26.64 14.49
CA LYS A 29 16.04 -27.76 13.58
C LYS A 29 14.95 -28.03 12.53
N HIS A 30 13.71 -27.65 12.82
CA HIS A 30 12.56 -27.82 11.93
C HIS A 30 11.67 -26.58 12.00
N LEU A 31 11.20 -26.15 10.82
CA LEU A 31 10.32 -24.99 10.65
C LEU A 31 8.91 -25.47 10.31
N THR A 32 7.92 -25.07 11.09
CA THR A 32 6.51 -25.41 10.87
C THR A 32 5.73 -24.23 10.32
N VAL A 33 4.56 -24.49 9.71
CA VAL A 33 3.66 -23.42 9.24
C VAL A 33 3.19 -22.55 10.41
N LYS A 34 3.03 -23.13 11.60
CA LYS A 34 2.64 -22.39 12.81
C LYS A 34 3.68 -21.35 13.21
N ASP A 35 4.96 -21.66 13.07
CA ASP A 35 6.05 -20.71 13.39
C ASP A 35 6.01 -19.50 12.46
N VAL A 36 5.78 -19.72 11.17
CA VAL A 36 5.64 -18.64 10.18
C VAL A 36 4.42 -17.76 10.50
N THR A 37 3.29 -18.39 10.83
CA THR A 37 2.06 -17.65 11.15
C THR A 37 2.20 -16.82 12.43
N LEU A 38 2.89 -17.35 13.45
CA LEU A 38 3.18 -16.62 14.69
C LEU A 38 4.09 -15.42 14.44
N TYR A 39 5.17 -15.60 13.68
CA TYR A 39 6.09 -14.54 13.34
C TYR A 39 5.39 -13.36 12.62
N HIS A 40 4.51 -13.64 11.66
CA HIS A 40 3.73 -12.60 11.00
C HIS A 40 2.74 -11.91 11.95
N ARG A 41 2.11 -12.65 12.86
CA ARG A 41 1.24 -12.06 13.90
C ARG A 41 2.00 -11.15 14.85
N ASP A 42 3.22 -11.54 15.25
CA ASP A 42 4.06 -10.74 16.12
C ASP A 42 4.50 -9.43 15.45
N ARG A 43 4.77 -9.45 14.14
CA ARG A 43 5.05 -8.23 13.36
C ARG A 43 3.83 -7.31 13.26
N GLU A 44 2.64 -7.86 13.01
CA GLU A 44 1.40 -7.08 13.00
C GLU A 44 1.07 -6.51 14.39
N ALA A 45 1.25 -7.29 15.45
CA ALA A 45 1.05 -6.82 16.82
C ALA A 45 1.97 -5.63 17.13
N ASN A 46 3.22 -5.67 16.68
CA ASN A 46 4.18 -4.60 16.91
C ASN A 46 3.73 -3.27 16.26
N ILE A 47 3.18 -3.28 15.02
CA ILE A 47 2.72 -2.04 14.38
C ILE A 47 1.51 -1.43 15.12
N PHE A 48 0.56 -2.23 15.60
CA PHE A 48 -0.57 -1.74 16.39
C PHE A 48 -0.12 -1.10 17.69
N ASP A 49 0.84 -1.71 18.36
CA ASP A 49 1.43 -1.19 19.60
C ASP A 49 2.18 0.13 19.34
N VAL A 50 2.97 0.20 18.28
CA VAL A 50 3.70 1.41 17.90
C VAL A 50 2.74 2.55 17.58
N ILE A 51 1.68 2.33 16.79
CA ILE A 51 0.68 3.35 16.50
C ILE A 51 -0.05 3.80 17.77
N SER A 52 -0.41 2.84 18.64
CA SER A 52 -1.03 3.17 19.92
C SER A 52 -0.14 4.05 20.80
N GLN A 53 1.14 3.70 20.90
CA GLN A 53 2.13 4.48 21.65
C GLN A 53 2.38 5.84 21.00
N LEU A 54 2.47 5.90 19.67
CA LEU A 54 2.65 7.14 18.92
C LEU A 54 1.53 8.14 19.20
N LEU A 55 0.28 7.69 19.10
CA LEU A 55 -0.88 8.55 19.35
C LEU A 55 -1.00 8.96 20.82
N ARG A 56 -0.40 8.23 21.75
CA ARG A 56 -0.37 8.55 23.18
C ARG A 56 0.88 9.30 23.60
N ALA A 57 1.88 9.43 22.74
CA ALA A 57 3.13 10.10 23.08
C ALA A 57 2.87 11.57 23.48
N THR A 58 3.53 11.99 24.55
CA THR A 58 3.42 13.36 25.09
C THR A 58 4.62 14.24 24.73
N THR A 59 5.69 13.63 24.22
CA THR A 59 6.91 14.33 23.82
C THR A 59 7.36 13.93 22.43
N ALA A 60 7.91 14.88 21.69
CA ALA A 60 8.47 14.64 20.36
C ALA A 60 9.59 13.59 20.37
N LYS A 61 10.43 13.57 21.42
CA LYS A 61 11.51 12.59 21.58
C LYS A 61 10.99 11.17 21.70
N GLN A 62 9.96 10.96 22.52
CA GLN A 62 9.30 9.67 22.67
C GLN A 62 8.71 9.19 21.34
N ALA A 63 7.95 10.06 20.65
CA ALA A 63 7.32 9.74 19.39
C ALA A 63 8.34 9.31 18.31
N ARG A 64 9.43 10.05 18.14
CA ARG A 64 10.49 9.73 17.16
C ARG A 64 11.09 8.35 17.35
N GLY A 65 11.34 7.94 18.60
CA GLY A 65 11.95 6.65 18.90
C GLY A 65 11.14 5.44 18.48
N LEU A 66 9.83 5.58 18.35
CA LEU A 66 8.92 4.45 18.10
C LEU A 66 9.08 3.83 16.71
N LEU A 67 9.39 4.63 15.68
CA LEU A 67 9.53 4.10 14.32
C LEU A 67 10.80 3.28 14.10
N TRP A 68 11.84 3.47 14.90
CA TRP A 68 13.09 2.73 14.77
C TRP A 68 12.94 1.22 15.07
N SER A 69 11.87 0.85 15.78
CA SER A 69 11.56 -0.55 16.08
C SER A 69 10.78 -1.26 14.97
N LEU A 70 10.33 -0.53 13.96
CA LEU A 70 9.55 -1.08 12.85
C LEU A 70 10.45 -1.38 11.64
N ASP A 71 10.45 -2.63 11.21
CA ASP A 71 11.02 -3.04 9.92
C ASP A 71 9.95 -2.89 8.82
N MET A 72 9.60 -1.62 8.52
CA MET A 72 8.56 -1.28 7.56
C MET A 72 8.92 -0.01 6.78
N PRO A 73 8.63 0.03 5.47
CA PRO A 73 8.81 1.23 4.66
C PRO A 73 8.01 2.42 5.23
N PRO A 74 8.57 3.64 5.23
CA PRO A 74 7.87 4.82 5.76
C PRO A 74 6.51 5.10 5.12
N GLU A 75 6.33 4.75 3.86
CA GLU A 75 5.05 4.89 3.15
C GLU A 75 3.96 3.98 3.71
N ASP A 76 4.33 2.77 4.11
CA ASP A 76 3.40 1.83 4.73
C ASP A 76 3.02 2.31 6.12
N VAL A 77 3.99 2.83 6.89
CA VAL A 77 3.72 3.45 8.20
C VAL A 77 2.75 4.62 8.07
N LEU A 78 2.94 5.48 7.05
CA LEU A 78 2.01 6.59 6.76
C LEU A 78 0.59 6.06 6.54
N ALA A 79 0.42 5.01 5.74
CA ALA A 79 -0.89 4.41 5.48
C ALA A 79 -1.55 3.85 6.74
N TRP A 80 -0.76 3.28 7.66
CA TRP A 80 -1.26 2.79 8.93
C TRP A 80 -1.74 3.92 9.85
N ILE A 81 -1.00 5.03 9.91
CA ILE A 81 -1.37 6.21 10.70
C ILE A 81 -2.63 6.86 10.11
N ASP A 82 -2.65 7.06 8.79
CA ASP A 82 -3.78 7.65 8.04
C ASP A 82 -5.09 6.90 8.28
N GLU A 83 -5.09 5.56 8.20
CA GLU A 83 -6.29 4.75 8.45
C GLU A 83 -6.83 4.86 9.87
N ASN A 84 -5.95 5.01 10.87
CA ASN A 84 -6.33 4.91 12.28
C ASN A 84 -6.56 6.27 12.96
N VAL A 85 -5.93 7.34 12.49
CA VAL A 85 -6.09 8.70 13.04
C VAL A 85 -7.56 9.15 13.12
N PRO A 86 -8.38 9.07 12.06
CA PRO A 86 -9.77 9.54 12.12
C PRO A 86 -10.68 8.71 13.02
N ARG A 87 -10.24 7.51 13.39
CA ARG A 87 -10.97 6.62 14.31
C ARG A 87 -10.73 7.00 15.77
N VAL A 88 -9.50 7.43 16.06
CA VAL A 88 -9.00 7.68 17.42
C VAL A 88 -9.23 9.11 17.86
N LEU A 89 -9.08 10.08 16.96
CA LEU A 89 -9.29 11.50 17.26
C LEU A 89 -10.78 11.84 17.27
N ALA A 90 -11.21 12.50 18.34
CA ALA A 90 -12.59 12.94 18.49
C ALA A 90 -12.79 14.38 17.99
N ASP A 91 -11.78 15.23 18.18
CA ASP A 91 -11.83 16.66 17.87
C ASP A 91 -11.45 16.90 16.39
N PRO A 92 -12.30 17.57 15.61
CA PRO A 92 -11.99 17.94 14.22
C PRO A 92 -10.77 18.85 14.09
N ALA A 93 -10.50 19.73 15.07
CA ALA A 93 -9.33 20.60 15.05
C ALA A 93 -8.01 19.82 15.25
N ASP A 94 -8.03 18.77 16.08
CA ASP A 94 -6.91 17.84 16.20
C ASP A 94 -6.69 17.08 14.89
N LEU A 95 -7.78 16.63 14.28
CA LEU A 95 -7.74 15.90 13.03
C LEU A 95 -7.12 16.73 11.90
N GLU A 96 -7.52 18.01 11.78
CA GLU A 96 -6.95 18.96 10.82
C GLU A 96 -5.43 19.11 11.01
N ARG A 97 -4.99 19.39 12.24
CA ARG A 97 -3.56 19.57 12.55
C ARG A 97 -2.72 18.31 12.26
N VAL A 98 -3.27 17.13 12.60
CA VAL A 98 -2.61 15.86 12.33
C VAL A 98 -2.53 15.60 10.84
N TYR A 99 -3.59 15.83 10.07
CA TYR A 99 -3.55 15.68 8.62
C TYR A 99 -2.62 16.68 7.93
N GLU A 100 -2.45 17.88 8.47
CA GLU A 100 -1.43 18.82 7.98
C GLU A 100 -0.01 18.23 8.14
N ALA A 101 0.27 17.61 9.29
CA ALA A 101 1.56 16.94 9.51
C ALA A 101 1.75 15.74 8.57
N LEU A 102 0.72 14.90 8.38
CA LEU A 102 0.76 13.77 7.46
C LEU A 102 0.90 14.20 6.00
N ALA A 103 0.22 15.27 5.57
CA ALA A 103 0.36 15.82 4.22
C ALA A 103 1.80 16.30 3.95
N ARG A 104 2.44 16.93 4.93
CA ARG A 104 3.86 17.31 4.83
C ARG A 104 4.77 16.08 4.73
N ALA A 105 4.49 15.03 5.51
CA ALA A 105 5.22 13.77 5.43
C ALA A 105 5.12 13.13 4.03
N ASP A 106 3.92 13.07 3.45
CA ASP A 106 3.69 12.53 2.11
C ASP A 106 4.45 13.30 1.02
N ILE A 107 4.51 14.64 1.13
CA ILE A 107 5.32 15.48 0.24
C ILE A 107 6.80 15.08 0.30
N PHE A 108 7.36 14.85 1.49
CA PHE A 108 8.75 14.41 1.64
C PHE A 108 8.97 13.01 1.08
N LEU A 109 8.05 12.06 1.32
CA LEU A 109 8.10 10.71 0.76
C LEU A 109 8.05 10.72 -0.77
N GLY A 110 7.12 11.50 -1.34
CA GLY A 110 7.02 11.67 -2.79
C GLY A 110 8.26 12.33 -3.42
N ARG A 111 8.92 13.25 -2.73
CA ARG A 111 10.19 13.86 -3.17
C ARG A 111 11.34 12.88 -3.09
N THR A 112 11.42 12.08 -2.02
CA THR A 112 12.42 11.03 -1.84
C THR A 112 12.45 10.09 -3.03
N LYS A 113 11.30 9.56 -3.42
CA LYS A 113 11.16 8.65 -4.57
C LYS A 113 11.56 9.29 -5.89
N ARG A 114 11.08 10.51 -6.15
CA ARG A 114 11.34 11.18 -7.43
C ARG A 114 12.78 11.63 -7.60
N ARG A 115 13.46 12.01 -6.51
CA ARG A 115 14.82 12.55 -6.53
C ARG A 115 15.87 11.55 -6.04
N GLN A 116 15.47 10.38 -5.56
CA GLN A 116 16.32 9.39 -4.88
C GLN A 116 17.10 9.99 -3.70
N ALA A 117 16.53 11.02 -3.06
CA ALA A 117 17.14 11.74 -1.95
C ALA A 117 16.67 11.15 -0.60
N TYR A 118 17.17 9.99 -0.25
CA TYR A 118 16.73 9.22 0.93
C TYR A 118 16.94 9.92 2.27
N GLY A 119 17.78 10.94 2.34
CA GLY A 119 17.89 11.79 3.53
C GLY A 119 16.60 12.51 3.91
N MET A 120 15.66 12.66 2.96
CA MET A 120 14.34 13.22 3.25
C MET A 120 13.41 12.29 4.05
N TRP A 121 13.73 11.01 4.15
CA TRP A 121 12.99 10.08 5.01
C TRP A 121 13.00 10.50 6.47
N GLY A 122 14.11 11.09 6.95
CA GLY A 122 14.17 11.62 8.30
C GLY A 122 13.11 12.69 8.56
N TYR A 123 12.94 13.63 7.63
CA TYR A 123 11.90 14.67 7.73
C TYR A 123 10.49 14.08 7.66
N ALA A 124 10.26 13.12 6.77
CA ALA A 124 8.98 12.42 6.69
C ALA A 124 8.67 11.70 8.00
N SER A 125 9.63 10.97 8.56
CA SER A 125 9.51 10.27 9.84
C SER A 125 9.22 11.24 10.99
N ASP A 126 9.88 12.39 11.04
CA ASP A 126 9.63 13.42 12.05
C ASP A 126 8.20 13.96 11.96
N MET A 127 7.68 14.20 10.75
CA MET A 127 6.31 14.66 10.56
C MET A 127 5.28 13.59 10.92
N MET A 128 5.52 12.35 10.57
CA MET A 128 4.63 11.21 10.89
C MET A 128 4.61 10.90 12.39
N THR A 129 5.68 11.20 13.12
CA THR A 129 5.81 10.86 14.54
C THR A 129 5.61 12.08 15.44
N ALA A 130 6.60 12.92 15.55
CA ALA A 130 6.55 14.11 16.40
C ALA A 130 5.46 15.08 15.94
N GLY A 131 5.31 15.27 14.62
CA GLY A 131 4.25 16.12 14.05
C GLY A 131 2.86 15.64 14.46
N VAL A 132 2.57 14.36 14.29
CA VAL A 132 1.27 13.76 14.66
C VAL A 132 1.04 13.81 16.18
N ALA A 133 2.03 13.40 16.98
CA ALA A 133 1.90 13.34 18.43
C ALA A 133 1.69 14.74 19.05
N MET A 134 2.40 15.76 18.55
CA MET A 134 2.34 17.13 19.09
C MET A 134 1.16 17.94 18.53
N ALA A 135 0.59 17.54 17.40
CA ALA A 135 -0.61 18.21 16.85
C ALA A 135 -1.87 17.94 17.68
N ARG A 136 -1.92 16.84 18.40
CA ARG A 136 -3.04 16.44 19.23
C ARG A 136 -3.06 17.22 20.56
N GLN A 137 -4.23 17.76 20.93
CA GLN A 137 -4.47 18.45 22.20
C GLN A 137 -5.59 17.77 23.02
N GLY A 138 -6.54 17.13 22.35
CA GLY A 138 -7.70 16.48 22.99
C GLY A 138 -7.48 15.03 23.40
N GLU A 139 -8.55 14.45 23.91
CA GLU A 139 -8.58 13.05 24.35
C GLU A 139 -8.70 12.08 23.17
N LEU A 140 -8.15 10.88 23.37
CA LEU A 140 -8.23 9.79 22.41
C LEU A 140 -9.42 8.88 22.69
N LYS A 141 -10.17 8.54 21.65
CA LYS A 141 -11.18 7.49 21.72
C LYS A 141 -10.50 6.13 21.86
N TYR A 142 -11.07 5.28 22.69
CA TYR A 142 -10.66 3.87 22.73
C TYR A 142 -11.32 3.12 21.58
N VAL A 143 -10.54 2.78 20.55
CA VAL A 143 -11.02 2.08 19.37
C VAL A 143 -10.05 0.96 18.97
N ARG A 144 -10.57 -0.06 18.29
CA ARG A 144 -9.75 -1.09 17.69
C ARG A 144 -9.10 -0.57 16.43
N PHE A 145 -7.78 -0.60 16.38
CA PHE A 145 -7.01 -0.26 15.18
C PHE A 145 -7.29 -1.23 14.03
N GLN A 146 -7.20 -0.74 12.82
CA GLN A 146 -7.48 -1.52 11.61
C GLN A 146 -6.30 -1.47 10.64
N LEU A 147 -6.20 -2.52 9.83
CA LEU A 147 -5.31 -2.59 8.67
C LEU A 147 -5.68 -1.50 7.65
N PRO A 148 -4.68 -0.87 7.01
CA PRO A 148 -4.95 0.13 5.99
C PRO A 148 -5.84 -0.41 4.87
N SER A 149 -7.00 0.20 4.67
CA SER A 149 -7.97 -0.18 3.65
C SER A 149 -7.40 -0.05 2.24
N VAL A 150 -6.45 0.87 2.04
CA VAL A 150 -5.73 1.06 0.77
C VAL A 150 -4.93 -0.18 0.38
N ILE A 151 -4.25 -0.83 1.33
CA ILE A 151 -3.47 -2.06 1.08
C ILE A 151 -4.41 -3.19 0.64
N MET A 152 -5.50 -3.39 1.36
CA MET A 152 -6.51 -4.41 1.01
C MET A 152 -7.13 -4.16 -0.36
N ARG A 153 -7.49 -2.90 -0.67
CA ARG A 153 -8.04 -2.50 -1.97
C ARG A 153 -7.03 -2.73 -3.10
N MET A 154 -5.77 -2.39 -2.88
CA MET A 154 -4.70 -2.62 -3.84
C MET A 154 -4.47 -4.11 -4.10
N SER A 155 -4.54 -4.94 -3.07
CA SER A 155 -4.44 -6.39 -3.22
C SER A 155 -5.63 -6.96 -4.01
N ARG A 156 -6.85 -6.63 -3.65
CA ARG A 156 -8.08 -7.10 -4.32
C ARG A 156 -8.15 -6.69 -5.80
N THR A 157 -7.64 -5.52 -6.15
CA THR A 157 -7.68 -5.00 -7.52
C THR A 157 -6.44 -5.34 -8.34
N LYS A 158 -5.48 -6.12 -7.81
CA LYS A 158 -4.21 -6.45 -8.48
C LYS A 158 -4.42 -7.05 -9.86
N VAL A 159 -5.28 -8.07 -9.97
CA VAL A 159 -5.57 -8.75 -11.24
C VAL A 159 -6.23 -7.81 -12.23
N ALA A 160 -7.28 -7.10 -11.80
CA ALA A 160 -7.99 -6.14 -12.67
C ALA A 160 -7.07 -5.02 -13.19
N ARG A 161 -6.16 -4.52 -12.34
CA ARG A 161 -5.16 -3.52 -12.75
C ARG A 161 -4.16 -4.09 -13.75
N ALA A 162 -3.69 -5.33 -13.54
CA ALA A 162 -2.78 -6.00 -14.46
C ALA A 162 -3.42 -6.20 -15.84
N THR A 163 -4.69 -6.63 -15.88
CA THR A 163 -5.46 -6.77 -17.13
C THR A 163 -5.64 -5.42 -17.82
N ARG A 164 -6.04 -4.38 -17.09
CA ARG A 164 -6.17 -3.02 -17.63
C ARG A 164 -4.86 -2.51 -18.23
N ASP A 165 -3.74 -2.72 -17.51
CA ASP A 165 -2.43 -2.26 -17.97
C ASP A 165 -1.91 -3.07 -19.16
N SER A 166 -2.30 -4.35 -19.29
CA SER A 166 -2.05 -5.17 -20.47
C SER A 166 -2.79 -4.61 -21.70
N ILE A 167 -4.09 -4.35 -21.58
CA ILE A 167 -4.89 -3.75 -22.65
C ILE A 167 -4.29 -2.39 -23.05
N ALA A 168 -3.97 -1.55 -22.06
CA ALA A 168 -3.39 -0.23 -22.33
C ALA A 168 -2.08 -0.30 -23.11
N ARG A 169 -1.22 -1.29 -22.84
CA ARG A 169 0.02 -1.50 -23.62
C ARG A 169 -0.26 -1.94 -25.06
N LYS A 170 -1.24 -2.81 -25.29
CA LYS A 170 -1.63 -3.27 -26.62
C LYS A 170 -2.20 -2.10 -27.45
N VAL A 171 -3.10 -1.32 -26.86
CA VAL A 171 -3.64 -0.08 -27.47
C VAL A 171 -2.52 0.92 -27.77
N ALA A 172 -1.64 1.16 -26.79
CA ALA A 172 -0.53 2.09 -26.94
C ALA A 172 0.39 1.73 -28.10
N LYS A 173 0.71 0.43 -28.24
CA LYS A 173 1.52 -0.09 -29.34
C LYS A 173 0.83 0.12 -30.70
N ARG A 174 -0.47 -0.13 -30.79
CA ARG A 174 -1.23 0.00 -32.03
C ARG A 174 -1.47 1.45 -32.46
N CYS A 175 -1.70 2.32 -31.47
CA CYS A 175 -2.00 3.75 -31.69
C CYS A 175 -0.77 4.65 -31.59
N HIS A 176 0.44 4.10 -31.50
CA HIS A 176 1.70 4.85 -31.35
C HIS A 176 1.65 5.92 -30.25
N THR A 177 1.09 5.56 -29.09
CA THR A 177 0.92 6.47 -27.94
C THR A 177 1.50 5.86 -26.65
N SER A 178 1.47 6.59 -25.54
CA SER A 178 1.87 6.05 -24.24
C SER A 178 0.78 5.19 -23.61
N SER A 179 1.16 4.21 -22.80
CA SER A 179 0.18 3.41 -22.04
C SER A 179 -0.63 4.25 -21.05
N HIS A 180 -0.11 5.40 -20.62
CA HIS A 180 -0.83 6.35 -19.77
C HIS A 180 -1.99 7.00 -20.55
N VAL A 181 -1.71 7.52 -21.74
CA VAL A 181 -2.73 8.11 -22.65
C VAL A 181 -3.74 7.03 -23.05
N ALA A 182 -3.26 5.84 -23.45
CA ALA A 182 -4.15 4.73 -23.80
C ALA A 182 -5.14 4.41 -22.67
N ARG A 183 -4.67 4.38 -21.42
CA ARG A 183 -5.50 4.10 -20.25
C ARG A 183 -6.54 5.19 -19.98
N LYS A 184 -6.15 6.45 -20.12
CA LYS A 184 -6.99 7.59 -19.79
C LYS A 184 -8.00 7.91 -20.88
N ASP A 185 -7.56 7.89 -22.14
CA ASP A 185 -8.29 8.46 -23.23
C ASP A 185 -8.94 7.40 -24.15
N PHE A 186 -8.42 6.16 -24.19
CA PHE A 186 -8.96 5.10 -25.07
C PHE A 186 -9.79 4.04 -24.31
N LEU A 187 -9.31 3.56 -23.17
CA LEU A 187 -9.99 2.47 -22.46
C LEU A 187 -11.45 2.77 -22.08
N PRO A 188 -11.82 3.98 -21.63
CA PRO A 188 -13.23 4.29 -21.33
C PRO A 188 -14.14 4.11 -22.54
N TYR A 189 -13.69 4.55 -23.72
CA TYR A 189 -14.46 4.41 -24.97
C TYR A 189 -14.53 2.96 -25.43
N LEU A 190 -13.42 2.21 -25.33
CA LEU A 190 -13.43 0.78 -25.61
C LEU A 190 -14.44 0.05 -24.71
N GLY A 191 -14.50 0.37 -23.42
CA GLY A 191 -15.50 -0.19 -22.53
C GLY A 191 -16.95 0.07 -22.99
N VAL A 192 -17.25 1.26 -23.50
CA VAL A 192 -18.57 1.57 -24.09
C VAL A 192 -18.85 0.74 -25.33
N ILE A 193 -17.87 0.63 -26.25
CA ILE A 193 -18.00 -0.15 -27.49
C ILE A 193 -18.24 -1.63 -27.16
N PHE A 194 -17.44 -2.20 -26.27
CA PHE A 194 -17.53 -3.62 -25.91
C PHE A 194 -18.86 -3.99 -25.24
N ARG A 195 -19.55 -3.04 -24.63
CA ARG A 195 -20.90 -3.26 -24.05
C ARG A 195 -22.03 -3.10 -25.04
N ARG A 196 -21.87 -2.22 -26.05
CA ARG A 196 -22.98 -1.81 -26.93
C ARG A 196 -22.93 -2.42 -28.33
N ASP A 197 -21.73 -2.66 -28.86
CA ASP A 197 -21.56 -3.15 -30.23
C ASP A 197 -20.63 -4.37 -30.27
N LYS A 198 -21.25 -5.54 -30.19
CA LYS A 198 -20.56 -6.82 -30.17
C LYS A 198 -19.72 -7.07 -31.43
N LYS A 199 -20.24 -6.68 -32.60
CA LYS A 199 -19.55 -6.90 -33.89
C LYS A 199 -18.27 -6.05 -34.00
N THR A 200 -18.33 -4.78 -33.59
CA THR A 200 -17.15 -3.90 -33.55
C THR A 200 -16.18 -4.35 -32.43
N ALA A 201 -16.68 -4.81 -31.30
CA ALA A 201 -15.85 -5.33 -30.21
C ALA A 201 -15.02 -6.54 -30.64
N GLU A 202 -15.62 -7.51 -31.35
CA GLU A 202 -14.92 -8.70 -31.86
C GLU A 202 -13.81 -8.31 -32.86
N ARG A 203 -14.07 -7.35 -33.74
CA ARG A 203 -13.06 -6.86 -34.69
C ARG A 203 -11.90 -6.17 -33.96
N ILE A 204 -12.18 -5.31 -32.99
CA ILE A 204 -11.16 -4.64 -32.19
C ILE A 204 -10.37 -5.65 -31.35
N ALA A 205 -11.04 -6.64 -30.76
CA ALA A 205 -10.38 -7.68 -29.99
C ALA A 205 -9.38 -8.47 -30.85
N ALA A 206 -9.75 -8.83 -32.07
CA ALA A 206 -8.85 -9.49 -33.01
C ALA A 206 -7.68 -8.59 -33.43
N GLU A 207 -7.95 -7.30 -33.72
CA GLU A 207 -6.92 -6.36 -34.16
C GLU A 207 -5.89 -6.03 -33.07
N LEU A 208 -6.33 -5.97 -31.81
CA LEU A 208 -5.48 -5.71 -30.66
C LEU A 208 -4.93 -7.00 -30.03
N ASP A 209 -5.26 -8.17 -30.53
CA ASP A 209 -4.89 -9.47 -29.96
C ASP A 209 -5.28 -9.57 -28.46
N LEU A 210 -6.54 -9.24 -28.16
CA LEU A 210 -7.05 -9.30 -26.79
C LEU A 210 -7.43 -10.73 -26.40
N GLY A 211 -6.95 -11.17 -25.23
CA GLY A 211 -7.37 -12.45 -24.65
C GLY A 211 -8.75 -12.38 -24.00
N GLU A 212 -9.34 -13.53 -23.68
CA GLU A 212 -10.68 -13.63 -23.07
C GLU A 212 -10.82 -12.80 -21.78
N ALA A 213 -9.80 -12.81 -20.91
CA ALA A 213 -9.80 -12.01 -19.67
C ALA A 213 -9.84 -10.51 -19.93
N GLU A 214 -9.19 -10.04 -21.00
CA GLU A 214 -9.15 -8.64 -21.40
C GLU A 214 -10.48 -8.19 -22.05
N VAL A 215 -11.06 -9.04 -22.89
CA VAL A 215 -12.41 -8.83 -23.44
C VAL A 215 -13.45 -8.78 -22.31
N GLY A 216 -13.39 -9.74 -21.40
CA GLY A 216 -14.27 -9.79 -20.23
C GLY A 216 -14.10 -8.57 -19.29
N TYR A 217 -12.91 -8.01 -19.17
CA TYR A 217 -12.66 -6.78 -18.44
C TYR A 217 -13.34 -5.58 -19.11
N LEU A 218 -13.16 -5.39 -20.44
CA LEU A 218 -13.75 -4.27 -21.17
C LEU A 218 -15.29 -4.34 -21.19
N ALA A 219 -15.86 -5.54 -21.27
CA ALA A 219 -17.32 -5.72 -21.24
C ALA A 219 -17.94 -5.36 -19.87
N LYS A 220 -17.16 -5.44 -18.78
CA LYS A 220 -17.62 -5.10 -17.42
C LYS A 220 -17.25 -3.67 -17.00
N SER A 221 -16.28 -3.05 -17.65
CA SER A 221 -15.79 -1.71 -17.38
C SER A 221 -16.74 -0.64 -17.91
#